data_4338f0d3dc2774764e7ffc06166ae725
#
_entry.id   4338f0d3dc2774764e7ffc06166ae725
#
_cell.length_a   1.000
_cell.length_b   1.000
_cell.length_c   1.000
_cell.angle_alpha   90.00
_cell.angle_beta   90.00
_cell.angle_gamma   90.00
#
_symmetry.space_group_name_H-M   'P 1'
#
loop_
_entity.id
_entity.type
_entity.pdbx_description
1 polymer ?
#
loop_
_entity_poly.entity_id
_entity_poly.type
_entity_poly.pdbx_seq_one_letter_code
_entity_poly.pdbx_strand_id
1 'polypeptide(L)'
;MRTERWNVGTMERLIAAVVVLLAFFPSFHLSAQHFSIGPEVAFGDYREVSSDLRYRGVGGGARATVTWKKFSADVALSKVTYKPMSTGTTTQQFDAREVDVRLRYYVSGPISAELGFVNRKADPEFNAQSMGAITAGGHMGYLLGPGVHMALSGGLMFGPRFSGGGTISALGALHLGLGLTVDALRGRLRFNGDYDFQRISRKTNGAGGALPAPIQQALGRAGIAVAF
;
A
#
# COMPACT_ATOMS: atom_id res chain seq x y z
N MET A 1 9.92 -11.52 29.88
CA MET A 1 9.87 -11.15 28.46
C MET A 1 9.17 -12.29 27.69
N ARG A 2 7.89 -12.10 27.34
CA ARG A 2 7.13 -13.06 26.51
C ARG A 2 7.29 -12.60 25.06
N THR A 3 8.08 -13.32 24.30
CA THR A 3 8.14 -13.19 22.83
C THR A 3 6.83 -13.72 22.25
N GLU A 4 5.91 -12.86 21.89
CA GLU A 4 4.79 -13.25 21.05
C GLU A 4 5.32 -13.61 19.67
N ARG A 5 5.52 -14.91 19.46
CA ARG A 5 5.70 -15.49 18.13
C ARG A 5 4.38 -15.35 17.39
N TRP A 6 4.25 -14.32 16.59
CA TRP A 6 3.16 -14.23 15.62
C TRP A 6 3.35 -15.36 14.63
N ASN A 7 2.44 -16.33 14.73
CA ASN A 7 2.45 -17.57 14.00
C ASN A 7 2.34 -17.30 12.49
N VAL A 8 3.24 -17.88 11.70
CA VAL A 8 3.19 -17.98 10.23
C VAL A 8 1.80 -18.45 9.76
N GLY A 9 1.11 -19.25 10.58
CA GLY A 9 -0.26 -19.69 10.36
C GLY A 9 -1.33 -18.62 10.33
N THR A 10 -1.07 -17.38 10.78
CA THR A 10 -2.09 -16.31 10.70
C THR A 10 -2.12 -15.71 9.30
N MET A 11 -0.98 -15.61 8.64
CA MET A 11 -0.89 -15.10 7.27
C MET A 11 -1.41 -16.14 6.25
N GLU A 12 -1.11 -17.42 6.49
CA GLU A 12 -1.69 -18.52 5.70
C GLU A 12 -3.21 -18.58 5.84
N ARG A 13 -3.74 -18.35 7.04
CA ARG A 13 -5.19 -18.28 7.28
C ARG A 13 -5.83 -17.06 6.63
N LEU A 14 -5.14 -15.92 6.55
CA LEU A 14 -5.65 -14.72 5.87
C LEU A 14 -5.64 -14.92 4.35
N ILE A 15 -4.59 -15.50 3.80
CA ILE A 15 -4.51 -15.86 2.38
C ILE A 15 -5.55 -16.93 2.05
N ALA A 16 -5.69 -17.96 2.89
CA ALA A 16 -6.73 -18.97 2.73
C ALA A 16 -8.13 -18.36 2.85
N ALA A 17 -8.37 -17.44 3.77
CA ALA A 17 -9.66 -16.75 3.90
C ALA A 17 -9.98 -15.88 2.67
N VAL A 18 -9.00 -15.18 2.10
CA VAL A 18 -9.15 -14.40 0.86
C VAL A 18 -9.39 -15.33 -0.33
N VAL A 19 -8.67 -16.42 -0.45
CA VAL A 19 -8.86 -17.44 -1.51
C VAL A 19 -10.22 -18.13 -1.33
N VAL A 20 -10.63 -18.45 -0.12
CA VAL A 20 -11.94 -19.03 0.18
C VAL A 20 -13.04 -18.01 -0.06
N LEU A 21 -12.86 -16.73 0.29
CA LEU A 21 -13.82 -15.66 -0.04
C LEU A 21 -13.97 -15.50 -1.56
N LEU A 22 -12.87 -15.58 -2.30
CA LEU A 22 -12.90 -15.57 -3.78
C LEU A 22 -13.54 -16.83 -4.37
N ALA A 23 -13.41 -17.99 -3.71
CA ALA A 23 -14.00 -19.26 -4.14
C ALA A 23 -15.49 -19.40 -3.77
N PHE A 24 -15.95 -18.69 -2.72
CA PHE A 24 -17.35 -18.65 -2.30
C PHE A 24 -18.20 -17.59 -3.04
N PHE A 25 -17.68 -16.93 -4.07
CA PHE A 25 -18.52 -16.19 -5.01
C PHE A 25 -18.96 -17.12 -6.16
N PRO A 26 -19.91 -18.06 -5.92
CA PRO A 26 -20.43 -18.87 -7.02
C PRO A 26 -21.42 -18.03 -7.80
N SER A 27 -21.18 -17.94 -9.11
CA SER A 27 -22.21 -17.77 -10.13
C SER A 27 -23.11 -16.53 -10.04
N PHE A 28 -22.55 -15.35 -9.72
CA PHE A 28 -23.21 -14.13 -10.16
C PHE A 28 -23.02 -13.98 -11.67
N HIS A 29 -24.08 -13.87 -12.42
CA HIS A 29 -24.06 -13.61 -13.85
C HIS A 29 -23.18 -12.40 -14.16
N LEU A 30 -22.01 -12.65 -14.73
CA LEU A 30 -20.81 -11.81 -14.83
C LEU A 30 -20.86 -10.77 -15.97
N SER A 31 -21.97 -10.10 -16.22
CA SER A 31 -22.07 -9.17 -17.35
C SER A 31 -21.40 -7.79 -17.14
N ALA A 32 -20.68 -7.57 -16.03
CA ALA A 32 -19.96 -6.31 -15.80
C ALA A 32 -18.85 -6.42 -14.73
N GLN A 33 -18.20 -7.57 -14.62
CA GLN A 33 -17.09 -7.75 -13.68
C GLN A 33 -15.78 -7.84 -14.43
N HIS A 34 -14.80 -7.03 -14.02
CA HIS A 34 -13.43 -7.16 -14.48
C HIS A 34 -12.58 -7.62 -13.31
N PHE A 35 -11.92 -8.73 -13.48
CA PHE A 35 -10.92 -9.24 -12.54
C PHE A 35 -9.56 -9.20 -13.21
N SER A 36 -8.54 -8.72 -12.50
CA SER A 36 -7.16 -8.82 -12.95
C SER A 36 -6.26 -9.24 -11.81
N ILE A 37 -5.22 -10.02 -12.13
CA ILE A 37 -4.21 -10.47 -11.18
C ILE A 37 -2.86 -10.58 -11.87
N GLY A 38 -1.79 -10.19 -11.17
CA GLY A 38 -0.44 -10.33 -11.72
C GLY A 38 0.66 -9.97 -10.75
N PRO A 39 1.91 -10.31 -11.11
CA PRO A 39 3.09 -9.92 -10.37
C PRO A 39 3.43 -8.45 -10.56
N GLU A 40 4.13 -7.88 -9.57
CA GLU A 40 4.67 -6.53 -9.63
C GLU A 40 6.09 -6.47 -9.05
N VAL A 41 6.88 -5.51 -9.52
CA VAL A 41 8.12 -5.07 -8.88
C VAL A 41 7.81 -3.82 -8.06
N ALA A 42 8.50 -3.67 -6.93
CA ALA A 42 8.29 -2.57 -6.00
C ALA A 42 9.59 -1.83 -5.73
N PHE A 43 9.53 -0.50 -5.66
CA PHE A 43 10.65 0.41 -5.38
C PHE A 43 10.26 1.31 -4.21
N GLY A 44 10.98 1.23 -3.11
CA GLY A 44 10.68 1.97 -1.90
C GLY A 44 11.72 3.07 -1.63
N ASP A 45 11.26 4.23 -1.15
CA ASP A 45 12.08 5.27 -0.51
C ASP A 45 11.45 5.55 0.85
N TYR A 46 12.22 5.36 1.92
CA TYR A 46 11.80 5.57 3.29
C TYR A 46 12.74 6.56 3.96
N ARG A 47 12.18 7.58 4.62
CA ARG A 47 12.95 8.62 5.30
C ARG A 47 12.36 8.94 6.67
N GLU A 48 13.22 8.95 7.68
CA GLU A 48 12.97 9.60 8.97
C GLU A 48 13.52 11.01 8.92
N VAL A 49 12.64 12.00 8.88
CA VAL A 49 13.04 13.39 8.59
C VAL A 49 13.90 13.98 9.71
N SER A 50 13.66 13.60 10.99
CA SER A 50 14.37 14.16 12.14
C SER A 50 15.77 13.60 12.34
N SER A 51 16.01 12.37 11.94
CA SER A 51 17.31 11.70 12.05
C SER A 51 18.11 11.72 10.74
N ASP A 52 17.50 12.26 9.67
CA ASP A 52 17.98 12.22 8.28
C ASP A 52 18.33 10.80 7.78
N LEU A 53 17.79 9.79 8.43
CA LEU A 53 17.92 8.41 7.99
C LEU A 53 17.09 8.19 6.74
N ARG A 54 17.77 7.74 5.71
CA ARG A 54 17.13 7.46 4.41
C ARG A 54 17.51 6.08 3.91
N TYR A 55 16.51 5.37 3.40
CA TYR A 55 16.63 4.04 2.86
C TYR A 55 15.99 3.98 1.47
N ARG A 56 16.62 3.23 0.58
CA ARG A 56 16.03 2.86 -0.69
C ARG A 56 15.95 1.35 -0.81
N GLY A 57 14.89 0.86 -1.42
CA GLY A 57 14.66 -0.56 -1.52
C GLY A 57 14.08 -0.97 -2.85
N VAL A 58 14.30 -2.24 -3.17
CA VAL A 58 13.73 -2.91 -4.33
C VAL A 58 13.15 -4.22 -3.85
N GLY A 59 12.06 -4.63 -4.46
CA GLY A 59 11.39 -5.86 -4.10
C GLY A 59 10.39 -6.31 -5.14
N GLY A 60 9.51 -7.18 -4.74
CA GLY A 60 8.47 -7.70 -5.60
C GLY A 60 7.18 -7.97 -4.84
N GLY A 61 6.14 -8.25 -5.57
CA GLY A 61 4.82 -8.47 -5.03
C GLY A 61 3.83 -9.02 -6.03
N ALA A 62 2.57 -8.90 -5.67
CA ALA A 62 1.45 -9.24 -6.52
C ALA A 62 0.29 -8.30 -6.24
N ARG A 63 -0.51 -8.04 -7.26
CA ARG A 63 -1.74 -7.26 -7.18
C ARG A 63 -2.91 -8.02 -7.77
N ALA A 64 -4.06 -7.86 -7.14
CA ALA A 64 -5.35 -8.27 -7.68
C ALA A 64 -6.33 -7.11 -7.63
N THR A 65 -7.12 -6.95 -8.70
CA THR A 65 -8.15 -5.92 -8.81
C THR A 65 -9.46 -6.56 -9.24
N VAL A 66 -10.53 -6.19 -8.57
CA VAL A 66 -11.91 -6.54 -8.95
C VAL A 66 -12.70 -5.27 -9.14
N THR A 67 -13.41 -5.17 -10.27
CA THR A 67 -14.34 -4.06 -10.51
C THR A 67 -15.72 -4.63 -10.78
N TRP A 68 -16.71 -4.15 -10.04
CA TRP A 68 -18.09 -4.57 -10.15
C TRP A 68 -19.02 -3.37 -10.08
N LYS A 69 -19.67 -3.05 -11.20
CA LYS A 69 -20.59 -1.90 -11.31
C LYS A 69 -19.87 -0.60 -10.84
N LYS A 70 -20.33 -0.05 -9.72
CA LYS A 70 -19.78 1.17 -9.11
C LYS A 70 -18.73 0.90 -8.03
N PHE A 71 -18.31 -0.34 -7.83
CA PHE A 71 -17.32 -0.72 -6.83
C PHE A 71 -16.04 -1.23 -7.49
N SER A 72 -14.92 -0.93 -6.89
CA SER A 72 -13.63 -1.54 -7.20
C SER A 72 -12.93 -1.91 -5.91
N ALA A 73 -12.31 -3.06 -5.89
CA ALA A 73 -11.42 -3.48 -4.81
C ALA A 73 -10.05 -3.80 -5.38
N ASP A 74 -9.02 -3.26 -4.75
CA ASP A 74 -7.61 -3.44 -5.08
C ASP A 74 -6.89 -4.06 -3.89
N VAL A 75 -6.10 -5.09 -4.10
CA VAL A 75 -5.25 -5.69 -3.07
C VAL A 75 -3.85 -5.83 -3.63
N ALA A 76 -2.88 -5.16 -3.00
CA ALA A 76 -1.47 -5.28 -3.33
C ALA A 76 -0.69 -5.85 -2.15
N LEU A 77 0.17 -6.80 -2.43
CA LEU A 77 1.10 -7.42 -1.48
C LEU A 77 2.51 -7.18 -1.99
N SER A 78 3.37 -6.60 -1.18
CA SER A 78 4.76 -6.36 -1.58
C SER A 78 5.74 -6.72 -0.47
N LYS A 79 6.95 -7.11 -0.87
CA LYS A 79 8.11 -7.26 0.00
C LYS A 79 9.25 -6.46 -0.61
N VAL A 80 9.81 -5.52 0.17
CA VAL A 80 10.89 -4.64 -0.25
C VAL A 80 12.05 -4.77 0.73
N THR A 81 13.26 -4.97 0.22
CA THR A 81 14.49 -4.94 1.01
C THR A 81 15.10 -3.54 0.92
N TYR A 82 15.14 -2.84 2.04
CA TYR A 82 15.63 -1.48 2.17
C TYR A 82 17.09 -1.45 2.58
N LYS A 83 17.90 -0.67 1.86
CA LYS A 83 19.32 -0.42 2.16
C LYS A 83 19.52 1.04 2.54
N PRO A 84 20.37 1.34 3.56
CA PRO A 84 20.65 2.70 3.97
C PRO A 84 21.36 3.46 2.84
N MET A 85 20.96 4.72 2.64
CA MET A 85 21.56 5.64 1.66
C MET A 85 22.56 6.60 2.31
N SER A 86 22.47 6.82 3.62
CA SER A 86 23.38 7.67 4.37
C SER A 86 24.50 6.82 4.97
N THR A 87 25.73 7.22 4.75
CA THR A 87 26.96 6.48 5.19
C THR A 87 27.33 6.72 6.65
N GLY A 88 26.53 7.49 7.41
CA GLY A 88 26.98 8.04 8.69
C GLY A 88 26.53 7.33 9.95
N THR A 89 25.41 6.62 9.97
CA THR A 89 24.82 6.17 11.24
C THR A 89 24.38 4.72 11.29
N THR A 90 24.15 4.05 10.17
CA THR A 90 23.80 2.63 10.15
C THR A 90 24.15 1.99 8.82
N THR A 91 24.64 0.76 8.87
CA THR A 91 24.86 -0.11 7.70
C THR A 91 23.78 -1.17 7.60
N GLN A 92 22.81 -1.18 8.51
CA GLN A 92 21.80 -2.22 8.57
C GLN A 92 20.74 -2.03 7.49
N GLN A 93 20.47 -3.10 6.78
CA GLN A 93 19.34 -3.23 5.88
C GLN A 93 18.16 -3.87 6.59
N PHE A 94 16.94 -3.64 6.11
CA PHE A 94 15.76 -4.29 6.62
C PHE A 94 14.79 -4.68 5.50
N ASP A 95 14.04 -5.72 5.74
CA ASP A 95 12.92 -6.12 4.90
C ASP A 95 11.62 -5.50 5.43
N ALA A 96 10.78 -5.01 4.52
CA ALA A 96 9.42 -4.62 4.85
C ALA A 96 8.43 -5.35 3.94
N ARG A 97 7.38 -5.90 4.55
CA ARG A 97 6.23 -6.48 3.86
C ARG A 97 5.05 -5.54 4.02
N GLU A 98 4.37 -5.26 2.93
CA GLU A 98 3.21 -4.38 2.94
C GLU A 98 2.00 -5.07 2.32
N VAL A 99 0.87 -4.90 2.98
CA VAL A 99 -0.46 -5.23 2.47
C VAL A 99 -1.20 -3.91 2.32
N ASP A 100 -1.65 -3.61 1.12
CA ASP A 100 -2.43 -2.42 0.78
C ASP A 100 -3.75 -2.89 0.17
N VAL A 101 -4.86 -2.52 0.80
CA VAL A 101 -6.22 -2.85 0.35
C VAL A 101 -6.95 -1.54 0.12
N ARG A 102 -7.57 -1.37 -1.04
CA ARG A 102 -8.35 -0.18 -1.38
C ARG A 102 -9.69 -0.56 -1.94
N LEU A 103 -10.73 0.05 -1.41
CA LEU A 103 -12.10 -0.05 -1.85
C LEU A 103 -12.53 1.29 -2.42
N ARG A 104 -13.09 1.31 -3.61
CA ARG A 104 -13.56 2.52 -4.28
C ARG A 104 -15.03 2.41 -4.62
N TYR A 105 -15.74 3.49 -4.44
CA TYR A 105 -17.11 3.67 -4.88
C TYR A 105 -17.18 4.82 -5.87
N TYR A 106 -17.53 4.53 -7.12
CA TYR A 106 -17.66 5.53 -8.18
C TYR A 106 -18.90 6.38 -7.97
N VAL A 107 -18.68 7.64 -7.62
CA VAL A 107 -19.75 8.61 -7.30
C VAL A 107 -20.31 9.19 -8.58
N SER A 108 -19.45 9.80 -9.42
CA SER A 108 -19.85 10.45 -10.68
C SER A 108 -18.66 10.56 -11.62
N GLY A 109 -18.86 10.16 -12.88
CA GLY A 109 -17.84 10.26 -13.91
C GLY A 109 -16.50 9.63 -13.46
N PRO A 110 -15.39 10.40 -13.50
CA PRO A 110 -14.07 9.90 -13.11
C PRO A 110 -13.84 9.86 -11.59
N ILE A 111 -14.78 10.36 -10.78
CA ILE A 111 -14.58 10.59 -9.34
C ILE A 111 -15.12 9.40 -8.55
N SER A 112 -14.31 8.90 -7.62
CA SER A 112 -14.70 7.90 -6.63
C SER A 112 -14.28 8.29 -5.22
N ALA A 113 -15.06 7.86 -4.23
CA ALA A 113 -14.63 7.81 -2.84
C ALA A 113 -13.76 6.59 -2.65
N GLU A 114 -12.70 6.72 -1.86
CA GLU A 114 -11.76 5.63 -1.56
C GLU A 114 -11.67 5.41 -0.05
N LEU A 115 -11.74 4.15 0.36
CA LEU A 115 -11.44 3.68 1.70
C LEU A 115 -10.35 2.61 1.58
N GLY A 116 -9.30 2.73 2.37
CA GLY A 116 -8.18 1.80 2.31
C GLY A 116 -7.72 1.33 3.68
N PHE A 117 -6.91 0.27 3.63
CA PHE A 117 -6.19 -0.26 4.77
C PHE A 117 -4.76 -0.56 4.32
N VAL A 118 -3.78 -0.01 5.02
CA VAL A 118 -2.37 -0.31 4.80
C VAL A 118 -1.80 -0.94 6.06
N ASN A 119 -1.08 -2.04 5.89
CA ASN A 119 -0.34 -2.68 6.96
C ASN A 119 1.07 -3.02 6.46
N ARG A 120 2.06 -2.40 7.06
CA ARG A 120 3.47 -2.63 6.79
C ARG A 120 4.14 -3.23 8.00
N LYS A 121 4.82 -4.35 7.80
CA LYS A 121 5.65 -5.00 8.80
C LYS A 121 7.10 -4.94 8.38
N ALA A 122 7.93 -4.25 9.16
CA ALA A 122 9.36 -4.17 8.99
C ALA A 122 10.05 -5.19 9.91
N ASP A 123 11.01 -5.93 9.40
CA ASP A 123 11.76 -6.99 10.09
C ASP A 123 13.26 -6.83 9.83
N PRO A 124 14.11 -7.35 10.69
CA PRO A 124 13.89 -7.80 12.08
C PRO A 124 14.05 -6.68 13.12
N GLU A 125 15.01 -5.75 12.90
CA GLU A 125 15.39 -4.74 13.90
C GLU A 125 14.59 -3.44 13.79
N PHE A 126 13.94 -3.26 12.66
CA PHE A 126 13.09 -2.12 12.35
C PHE A 126 11.60 -2.35 12.68
N ASN A 127 11.29 -3.36 13.48
CA ASN A 127 9.90 -3.67 13.84
C ASN A 127 9.17 -2.47 14.48
N ALA A 128 9.90 -1.57 15.16
CA ALA A 128 9.36 -0.32 15.68
C ALA A 128 8.75 0.59 14.60
N GLN A 129 9.14 0.43 13.33
CA GLN A 129 8.61 1.16 12.18
C GLN A 129 7.46 0.44 11.47
N SER A 130 7.08 -0.74 11.96
CA SER A 130 5.88 -1.43 11.49
C SER A 130 4.65 -0.59 11.79
N MET A 131 3.77 -0.45 10.78
CA MET A 131 2.63 0.46 10.84
C MET A 131 1.37 -0.20 10.28
N GLY A 132 0.24 0.08 10.92
CA GLY A 132 -1.09 -0.17 10.37
C GLY A 132 -1.92 1.11 10.38
N ALA A 133 -2.67 1.38 9.31
CA ALA A 133 -3.54 2.55 9.20
C ALA A 133 -4.75 2.27 8.31
N ILE A 134 -5.84 3.00 8.57
CA ILE A 134 -6.98 3.11 7.66
C ILE A 134 -6.79 4.40 6.86
N THR A 135 -7.08 4.38 5.56
CA THR A 135 -7.06 5.57 4.70
C THR A 135 -8.47 5.87 4.22
N ALA A 136 -8.82 7.16 4.13
CA ALA A 136 -10.05 7.58 3.46
C ALA A 136 -9.78 8.85 2.67
N GLY A 137 -10.34 8.90 1.45
CA GLY A 137 -10.09 10.01 0.54
C GLY A 137 -10.85 9.92 -0.76
N GLY A 138 -10.29 10.50 -1.79
CA GLY A 138 -10.82 10.52 -3.14
C GLY A 138 -9.85 9.90 -4.13
N HIS A 139 -10.42 9.38 -5.20
CA HIS A 139 -9.69 8.88 -6.35
C HIS A 139 -10.35 9.45 -7.62
N MET A 140 -9.53 9.83 -8.59
CA MET A 140 -9.98 10.37 -9.87
C MET A 140 -9.25 9.66 -11.00
N GLY A 141 -10.02 9.07 -11.91
CA GLY A 141 -9.51 8.36 -13.09
C GLY A 141 -9.71 9.15 -14.36
N TYR A 142 -8.72 9.18 -15.23
CA TYR A 142 -8.74 9.86 -16.53
C TYR A 142 -8.41 8.87 -17.64
N LEU A 143 -9.17 8.92 -18.73
CA LEU A 143 -8.83 8.23 -19.95
C LEU A 143 -7.95 9.14 -20.81
N LEU A 144 -6.67 8.77 -20.97
CA LEU A 144 -5.70 9.53 -21.77
C LEU A 144 -5.75 9.16 -23.24
N GLY A 145 -6.24 7.96 -23.56
CA GLY A 145 -6.36 7.42 -24.92
C GLY A 145 -6.92 6.00 -24.88
N PRO A 146 -7.15 5.36 -26.02
CA PRO A 146 -7.66 4.00 -26.07
C PRO A 146 -6.81 3.05 -25.24
N GLY A 147 -7.40 2.50 -24.16
CA GLY A 147 -6.72 1.58 -23.24
C GLY A 147 -5.66 2.21 -22.33
N VAL A 148 -5.52 3.55 -22.28
CA VAL A 148 -4.56 4.22 -21.40
C VAL A 148 -5.30 5.03 -20.36
N HIS A 149 -5.15 4.66 -19.09
CA HIS A 149 -5.83 5.26 -17.96
C HIS A 149 -4.80 5.84 -16.98
N MET A 150 -5.02 7.07 -16.55
CA MET A 150 -4.28 7.69 -15.45
C MET A 150 -5.19 7.81 -14.24
N ALA A 151 -4.63 7.69 -13.06
CA ALA A 151 -5.37 7.84 -11.81
C ALA A 151 -4.60 8.75 -10.85
N LEU A 152 -5.36 9.55 -10.10
CA LEU A 152 -4.88 10.35 -8.99
C LEU A 152 -5.66 9.94 -7.74
N SER A 153 -5.00 9.77 -6.63
CA SER A 153 -5.66 9.53 -5.34
C SER A 153 -5.06 10.40 -4.26
N GLY A 154 -5.83 10.68 -3.23
CA GLY A 154 -5.35 11.42 -2.08
C GLY A 154 -6.34 11.35 -0.94
N GLY A 155 -5.80 11.33 0.28
CA GLY A 155 -6.62 11.24 1.47
C GLY A 155 -5.83 11.33 2.75
N LEU A 156 -6.56 11.15 3.85
CA LEU A 156 -6.03 11.12 5.20
C LEU A 156 -5.83 9.68 5.65
N MET A 157 -4.85 9.48 6.53
CA MET A 157 -4.62 8.21 7.20
C MET A 157 -5.11 8.34 8.65
N PHE A 158 -6.00 7.45 9.05
CA PHE A 158 -6.65 7.45 10.36
C PHE A 158 -6.04 6.36 11.23
N GLY A 159 -5.81 6.71 12.51
CA GLY A 159 -5.33 5.79 13.53
C GLY A 159 -4.03 5.06 13.16
N PRO A 160 -3.05 5.71 12.50
CA PRO A 160 -1.81 5.03 12.23
C PRO A 160 -1.17 4.60 13.55
N ARG A 161 -0.92 3.29 13.66
CA ARG A 161 -0.32 2.67 14.85
C ARG A 161 1.05 2.13 14.48
N PHE A 162 2.06 2.54 15.22
CA PHE A 162 3.42 2.03 15.07
C PHE A 162 3.73 1.03 16.18
N SER A 163 4.42 -0.05 15.85
CA SER A 163 4.86 -1.03 16.85
C SER A 163 5.83 -0.44 17.87
N GLY A 164 6.62 0.57 17.49
CA GLY A 164 7.50 1.32 18.38
C GLY A 164 6.82 2.44 19.18
N GLY A 165 5.49 2.56 19.07
CA GLY A 165 4.73 3.61 19.74
C GLY A 165 4.88 4.98 19.07
N GLY A 166 4.43 6.01 19.78
CA GLY A 166 4.37 7.38 19.29
C GLY A 166 2.93 7.86 19.13
N THR A 167 2.76 9.17 19.12
CA THR A 167 1.46 9.82 18.91
C THR A 167 1.43 10.54 17.57
N ILE A 168 0.27 10.54 16.93
CA ILE A 168 0.04 11.23 15.66
C ILE A 168 -1.18 12.12 15.84
N SER A 169 -1.09 13.35 15.36
CA SER A 169 -2.25 14.26 15.36
C SER A 169 -3.32 13.76 14.38
N ALA A 170 -4.58 14.08 14.62
CA ALA A 170 -5.72 13.58 13.83
C ALA A 170 -5.61 13.85 12.32
N LEU A 171 -4.95 14.96 11.93
CA LEU A 171 -4.68 15.34 10.54
C LEU A 171 -3.19 15.20 10.18
N GLY A 172 -2.41 14.50 10.99
CA GLY A 172 -0.97 14.40 10.86
C GLY A 172 -0.48 13.35 9.88
N ALA A 173 -1.37 12.65 9.19
CA ALA A 173 -0.99 11.61 8.24
C ALA A 173 -1.83 11.72 6.96
N LEU A 174 -1.14 11.77 5.83
CA LEU A 174 -1.74 11.87 4.51
C LEU A 174 -1.11 10.84 3.54
N HIS A 175 -1.86 10.47 2.53
CA HIS A 175 -1.34 9.76 1.37
C HIS A 175 -1.73 10.47 0.07
N LEU A 176 -0.88 10.33 -0.94
CA LEU A 176 -1.11 10.78 -2.31
C LEU A 176 -0.68 9.65 -3.24
N GLY A 177 -1.44 9.41 -4.29
CA GLY A 177 -1.16 8.35 -5.26
C GLY A 177 -1.30 8.85 -6.69
N LEU A 178 -0.43 8.33 -7.56
CA LEU A 178 -0.48 8.48 -9.00
C LEU A 178 -0.45 7.08 -9.61
N GLY A 179 -1.37 6.79 -10.52
CA GLY A 179 -1.42 5.51 -11.22
C GLY A 179 -1.47 5.70 -12.74
N LEU A 180 -0.89 4.76 -13.46
CA LEU A 180 -1.01 4.59 -14.90
C LEU A 180 -1.35 3.13 -15.20
N THR A 181 -2.34 2.92 -16.04
CA THR A 181 -2.72 1.59 -16.52
C THR A 181 -2.79 1.60 -18.03
N VAL A 182 -2.21 0.60 -18.67
CA VAL A 182 -2.26 0.40 -20.11
C VAL A 182 -2.84 -0.98 -20.38
N ASP A 183 -4.01 -1.02 -21.00
CA ASP A 183 -4.67 -2.25 -21.44
C ASP A 183 -4.19 -2.64 -22.85
N ALA A 184 -3.75 -3.86 -23.00
CA ALA A 184 -3.29 -4.46 -24.25
C ALA A 184 -4.07 -5.73 -24.56
N LEU A 185 -3.89 -6.28 -25.76
CA LEU A 185 -4.54 -7.52 -26.22
C LEU A 185 -6.06 -7.52 -26.00
N ARG A 186 -6.72 -6.42 -26.34
CA ARG A 186 -8.17 -6.22 -26.15
C ARG A 186 -8.58 -6.29 -24.66
N GLY A 187 -7.73 -5.78 -23.76
CA GLY A 187 -7.97 -5.74 -22.33
C GLY A 187 -7.61 -7.01 -21.56
N ARG A 188 -7.08 -8.05 -22.23
CA ARG A 188 -6.65 -9.29 -21.56
C ARG A 188 -5.32 -9.17 -20.82
N LEU A 189 -4.49 -8.22 -21.24
CA LEU A 189 -3.23 -7.93 -20.61
C LEU A 189 -3.22 -6.47 -20.14
N ARG A 190 -2.83 -6.26 -18.90
CA ARG A 190 -2.80 -4.95 -18.25
C ARG A 190 -1.43 -4.67 -17.70
N PHE A 191 -0.84 -3.56 -18.11
CA PHE A 191 0.38 -3.02 -17.49
C PHE A 191 -0.03 -1.95 -16.49
N ASN A 192 0.45 -2.08 -15.26
CA ASN A 192 0.15 -1.16 -14.18
C ASN A 192 1.44 -0.51 -13.71
N GLY A 193 1.38 0.80 -13.47
CA GLY A 193 2.40 1.53 -12.75
C GLY A 193 1.72 2.43 -11.73
N ASP A 194 2.16 2.43 -10.49
CA ASP A 194 1.67 3.36 -9.48
C ASP A 194 2.80 3.85 -8.58
N TYR A 195 2.56 5.01 -8.03
CA TYR A 195 3.42 5.67 -7.07
C TYR A 195 2.56 6.18 -5.93
N ASP A 196 2.84 5.73 -4.72
CA ASP A 196 2.20 6.13 -3.49
C ASP A 196 3.17 6.88 -2.61
N PHE A 197 2.79 8.06 -2.15
CA PHE A 197 3.52 8.85 -1.19
C PHE A 197 2.72 8.97 0.11
N GLN A 198 3.36 8.72 1.23
CA GLN A 198 2.81 8.84 2.57
C GLN A 198 3.66 9.78 3.40
N ARG A 199 3.02 10.70 4.10
CA ARG A 199 3.67 11.56 5.09
C ARG A 199 2.95 11.45 6.41
N ILE A 200 3.69 11.11 7.47
CA ILE A 200 3.13 10.86 8.80
C ILE A 200 3.90 11.72 9.81
N SER A 201 3.19 12.69 10.40
CA SER A 201 3.71 13.56 11.45
C SER A 201 3.61 12.84 12.80
N ARG A 202 4.61 12.02 13.11
CA ARG A 202 4.74 11.28 14.36
C ARG A 202 5.52 12.08 15.39
N LYS A 203 5.14 11.93 16.67
CA LYS A 203 5.93 12.36 17.82
C LYS A 203 6.27 11.14 18.68
N THR A 204 7.49 11.03 19.11
CA THR A 204 7.98 9.98 20.02
C THR A 204 8.31 10.56 21.38
N ASN A 205 8.26 9.76 22.44
CA ASN A 205 8.63 10.19 23.78
C ASN A 205 10.15 10.08 23.93
N GLY A 206 10.81 11.20 24.18
CA GLY A 206 12.23 11.28 24.55
C GLY A 206 12.41 11.69 26.00
N ALA A 207 13.64 11.68 26.49
CA ALA A 207 13.97 12.07 27.86
C ALA A 207 13.58 13.52 28.21
N GLY A 208 13.44 14.40 27.23
CA GLY A 208 13.04 15.81 27.38
C GLY A 208 11.58 16.09 26.97
N GLY A 209 10.74 15.07 26.75
CA GLY A 209 9.35 15.23 26.30
C GLY A 209 9.10 14.68 24.89
N ALA A 210 7.98 15.10 24.28
CA ALA A 210 7.60 14.64 22.96
C ALA A 210 8.48 15.26 21.86
N LEU A 211 9.22 14.43 21.14
CA LEU A 211 10.10 14.84 20.02
C LEU A 211 9.43 14.57 18.68
N PRO A 212 9.47 15.50 17.71
CA PRO A 212 9.01 15.25 16.36
C PRO A 212 9.83 14.12 15.70
N ALA A 213 9.16 13.14 15.14
CA ALA A 213 9.78 12.03 14.42
C ALA A 213 8.97 11.71 13.13
N PRO A 214 8.80 12.70 12.22
CA PRO A 214 7.99 12.52 11.04
C PRO A 214 8.63 11.51 10.08
N ILE A 215 7.77 10.72 9.43
CA ILE A 215 8.15 9.71 8.45
C ILE A 215 7.61 10.11 7.09
N GLN A 216 8.43 9.94 6.07
CA GLN A 216 8.04 9.99 4.67
C GLN A 216 8.33 8.64 4.03
N GLN A 217 7.38 8.14 3.29
CA GLN A 217 7.56 6.93 2.51
C GLN A 217 6.99 7.14 1.12
N ALA A 218 7.72 6.68 0.13
CA ALA A 218 7.25 6.53 -1.22
C ALA A 218 7.39 5.07 -1.65
N LEU A 219 6.39 4.55 -2.35
CA LEU A 219 6.39 3.20 -2.90
C LEU A 219 5.92 3.26 -4.34
N GLY A 220 6.84 3.04 -5.28
CA GLY A 220 6.53 2.83 -6.68
C GLY A 220 6.34 1.34 -6.96
N ARG A 221 5.34 0.98 -7.74
CA ARG A 221 5.10 -0.39 -8.19
C ARG A 221 4.89 -0.40 -9.68
N ALA A 222 5.39 -1.43 -10.36
CA ALA A 222 5.14 -1.67 -11.76
C ALA A 222 4.88 -3.15 -12.00
N GLY A 223 3.84 -3.48 -12.71
CA GLY A 223 3.40 -4.88 -12.87
C GLY A 223 2.69 -5.16 -14.17
N ILE A 224 2.50 -6.45 -14.39
CA ILE A 224 1.74 -6.99 -15.52
C ILE A 224 0.67 -7.91 -14.95
N ALA A 225 -0.58 -7.69 -15.32
CA ALA A 225 -1.71 -8.48 -14.86
C ALA A 225 -2.46 -9.09 -16.05
N VAL A 226 -2.99 -10.29 -15.85
CA VAL A 226 -3.96 -10.91 -16.75
C VAL A 226 -5.36 -10.49 -16.28
N ALA A 227 -6.19 -10.04 -17.23
CA ALA A 227 -7.56 -9.62 -16.97
C ALA A 227 -8.56 -10.61 -17.60
N PHE A 228 -9.67 -10.82 -16.89
CA PHE A 228 -10.74 -11.77 -17.20
C PHE A 228 -12.09 -11.09 -17.26
#